data_e8552edb62bb6b31fa2796afefcb3564
#
_entry.id   e8552edb62bb6b31fa2796afefcb3564
#
_cell.length_a   1.000
_cell.length_b   1.000
_cell.length_c   1.000
_cell.angle_alpha   90.00
_cell.angle_beta   90.00
_cell.angle_gamma   90.00
#
_symmetry.space_group_name_H-M   'P 1'
#
loop_
_entity.id
_entity.type
_entity.pdbx_description
1 polymer ?
#
loop_
_entity_poly.entity_id
_entity_poly.type
_entity_poly.pdbx_seq_one_letter_code
_entity_poly.pdbx_strand_id
1 'polypeptide(L)'
;MSFISGGTTIRADINQALIEGPSDIGLIGAEALPLLNVPAKSGIYLKATLAGADLRNADALKRDIASEYAAISRSYTSATYTTQEYGLTEYLDDSFKADLNRFFSIEASSAKFLLRQLKLSHEKRVSDLLWASTTPFTTADASPLVNYTEALLTTINAPADVAAAKLSLNKLGYEANAVLMSANVFERIRRSTLLQNMFFGVISDVGPRLLSEQQVAAGLGVEKVLIGRAARNTANKNLAYSGSFIIPDTKIIVANLQGGEFTAGGVGRTLVWADDAPGGFISETYRDDARRSNVLRVRMNTAEVVIDANAAVRITTNYS
;
A
#
# COMPACT_ATOMS: atom_id res chain seq x y z
N MET A 1 -25.69 37.09 -21.71
CA MET A 1 -24.33 36.54 -21.66
C MET A 1 -24.46 35.04 -21.61
N SER A 2 -24.12 34.36 -22.71
CA SER A 2 -24.18 32.89 -22.78
C SER A 2 -22.86 32.37 -22.24
N PHE A 3 -22.90 31.70 -21.10
CA PHE A 3 -21.75 30.95 -20.61
C PHE A 3 -21.66 29.70 -21.49
N ILE A 4 -20.69 29.67 -22.40
CA ILE A 4 -20.30 28.46 -23.08
C ILE A 4 -19.55 27.64 -22.02
N SER A 5 -20.24 26.71 -21.39
CA SER A 5 -19.60 25.67 -20.60
C SER A 5 -18.86 24.78 -21.61
N GLY A 6 -17.57 24.97 -21.74
CA GLY A 6 -16.73 24.01 -22.44
C GLY A 6 -16.89 22.66 -21.79
N GLY A 7 -17.70 21.78 -22.39
CA GLY A 7 -18.02 20.49 -21.81
C GLY A 7 -16.76 19.66 -21.65
N THR A 8 -16.45 19.32 -20.40
CA THR A 8 -15.40 18.33 -20.11
C THR A 8 -15.88 16.97 -20.62
N THR A 9 -15.16 16.37 -21.54
CA THR A 9 -15.50 15.05 -22.06
C THR A 9 -14.65 13.98 -21.41
N ILE A 10 -15.29 12.97 -20.86
CA ILE A 10 -14.61 11.77 -20.39
C ILE A 10 -14.18 10.96 -21.63
N ARG A 11 -12.90 10.68 -21.73
CA ARG A 11 -12.31 9.96 -22.85
C ARG A 11 -12.14 8.48 -22.50
N ALA A 12 -13.07 7.65 -22.97
CA ALA A 12 -13.05 6.20 -22.73
C ALA A 12 -11.81 5.50 -23.31
N ASP A 13 -11.35 5.96 -24.48
CA ASP A 13 -10.14 5.47 -25.14
C ASP A 13 -8.87 5.73 -24.31
N ILE A 14 -8.76 6.90 -23.71
CA ILE A 14 -7.64 7.24 -22.84
C ILE A 14 -7.76 6.50 -21.50
N ASN A 15 -8.96 6.35 -20.95
CA ASN A 15 -9.19 5.57 -19.74
C ASN A 15 -8.77 4.11 -19.93
N GLN A 16 -9.05 3.51 -21.10
CA GLN A 16 -8.58 2.17 -21.41
C GLN A 16 -7.05 2.11 -21.46
N ALA A 17 -6.40 3.09 -22.09
CA ALA A 17 -4.93 3.19 -22.11
C ALA A 17 -4.34 3.38 -20.71
N LEU A 18 -5.07 3.98 -19.76
CA LEU A 18 -4.67 4.08 -18.36
C LEU A 18 -4.74 2.73 -17.64
N ILE A 19 -5.76 1.93 -17.93
CA ILE A 19 -5.90 0.57 -17.34
C ILE A 19 -4.77 -0.34 -17.84
N GLU A 20 -4.40 -0.23 -19.12
CA GLU A 20 -3.30 -0.97 -19.74
C GLU A 20 -1.92 -0.31 -19.53
N GLY A 21 -1.84 0.68 -18.65
CA GLY A 21 -0.67 1.54 -18.43
C GLY A 21 0.62 0.81 -18.03
N PRO A 22 1.73 1.53 -17.83
CA PRO A 22 3.02 0.93 -17.53
C PRO A 22 2.92 0.07 -16.28
N SER A 23 3.63 -1.07 -16.31
CA SER A 23 3.68 -2.01 -15.20
C SER A 23 3.93 -1.27 -13.88
N ASP A 24 3.09 -1.53 -12.89
CA ASP A 24 3.16 -0.96 -11.55
C ASP A 24 4.29 -1.61 -10.71
N ILE A 25 5.38 -2.00 -11.38
CA ILE A 25 6.53 -2.66 -10.75
C ILE A 25 7.04 -1.79 -9.59
N GLY A 26 6.96 -2.37 -8.40
CA GLY A 26 7.46 -1.73 -7.18
C GLY A 26 6.50 -0.78 -6.48
N LEU A 27 5.27 -0.62 -6.97
CA LEU A 27 4.18 0.03 -6.25
C LEU A 27 3.42 -1.03 -5.45
N ILE A 28 3.41 -0.93 -4.14
CA ILE A 28 2.74 -1.89 -3.25
C ILE A 28 1.51 -1.31 -2.56
N GLY A 29 1.26 -0.01 -2.69
CA GLY A 29 0.21 0.69 -1.96
C GLY A 29 -1.20 0.14 -2.23
N ALA A 30 -1.51 -0.19 -3.49
CA ALA A 30 -2.81 -0.74 -3.86
C ALA A 30 -3.02 -2.19 -3.34
N GLU A 31 -1.93 -2.96 -3.13
CA GLU A 31 -1.99 -4.28 -2.51
C GLU A 31 -2.00 -4.22 -0.98
N ALA A 32 -1.26 -3.26 -0.41
CA ALA A 32 -1.20 -3.03 1.03
C ALA A 32 -2.53 -2.49 1.57
N LEU A 33 -3.16 -1.57 0.83
CA LEU A 33 -4.47 -1.00 1.13
C LEU A 33 -5.39 -1.15 -0.08
N PRO A 34 -6.06 -2.30 -0.25
CA PRO A 34 -6.94 -2.55 -1.39
C PRO A 34 -8.03 -1.49 -1.55
N LEU A 35 -8.40 -1.22 -2.79
CA LEU A 35 -9.43 -0.24 -3.13
C LEU A 35 -10.80 -0.71 -2.66
N LEU A 36 -11.57 0.20 -2.07
CA LEU A 36 -12.96 0.01 -1.70
C LEU A 36 -13.78 1.22 -2.15
N ASN A 37 -14.76 0.98 -3.02
CA ASN A 37 -15.67 2.02 -3.46
C ASN A 37 -16.64 2.41 -2.35
N VAL A 38 -16.78 3.71 -2.11
CA VAL A 38 -17.72 4.28 -1.16
C VAL A 38 -18.70 5.21 -1.87
N PRO A 39 -19.99 5.21 -1.47
CA PRO A 39 -21.01 6.00 -2.16
C PRO A 39 -20.98 7.50 -1.83
N ALA A 40 -20.37 7.88 -0.72
CA ALA A 40 -20.34 9.26 -0.26
C ALA A 40 -18.90 9.76 -0.08
N LYS A 41 -18.68 11.05 -0.33
CA LYS A 41 -17.38 11.72 -0.15
C LYS A 41 -16.90 11.68 1.30
N SER A 42 -17.81 11.71 2.25
CA SER A 42 -17.51 11.58 3.68
C SER A 42 -18.54 10.70 4.35
N GLY A 43 -18.13 9.96 5.37
CA GLY A 43 -19.02 9.06 6.07
C GLY A 43 -18.41 8.52 7.35
N ILE A 44 -19.18 7.67 8.00
CA ILE A 44 -18.79 6.97 9.22
C ILE A 44 -18.68 5.48 8.91
N TYR A 45 -17.64 4.85 9.35
CA TYR A 45 -17.50 3.40 9.31
C TYR A 45 -17.27 2.83 10.71
N LEU A 46 -17.74 1.62 10.93
CA LEU A 46 -17.60 0.94 12.21
C LEU A 46 -16.31 0.10 12.24
N LYS A 47 -15.58 0.22 13.34
CA LYS A 47 -14.42 -0.61 13.62
C LYS A 47 -14.80 -1.64 14.68
N ALA A 48 -14.57 -2.92 14.39
CA ALA A 48 -14.60 -3.94 15.43
C ALA A 48 -13.33 -3.82 16.29
N THR A 49 -13.49 -3.71 17.59
CA THR A 49 -12.35 -3.72 18.53
C THR A 49 -12.25 -5.09 19.18
N LEU A 50 -11.01 -5.60 19.32
CA LEU A 50 -10.75 -6.84 20.04
C LEU A 50 -11.26 -6.81 21.50
N ALA A 51 -11.23 -5.63 22.13
CA ALA A 51 -11.80 -5.43 23.46
C ALA A 51 -13.32 -5.65 23.49
N GLY A 52 -14.00 -5.55 22.34
CA GLY A 52 -15.43 -5.80 22.20
C GLY A 52 -15.80 -7.25 21.88
N ALA A 53 -14.82 -8.06 21.47
CA ALA A 53 -15.00 -9.49 21.27
C ALA A 53 -14.43 -10.21 22.51
N ASP A 54 -15.26 -10.45 23.51
CA ASP A 54 -14.81 -11.10 24.72
C ASP A 54 -14.58 -12.61 24.49
N LEU A 55 -13.41 -12.91 23.90
CA LEU A 55 -12.92 -14.28 23.70
C LEU A 55 -12.26 -14.86 24.95
N ARG A 56 -12.24 -14.08 26.05
CA ARG A 56 -11.41 -14.38 27.24
C ARG A 56 -11.95 -15.49 28.14
N ASN A 57 -13.19 -15.93 27.97
CA ASN A 57 -13.80 -16.88 28.87
C ASN A 57 -14.51 -18.01 28.11
N ALA A 58 -13.76 -18.81 27.35
CA ALA A 58 -14.31 -20.04 26.77
C ALA A 58 -14.92 -20.96 27.87
N ASP A 59 -14.34 -20.97 29.05
CA ASP A 59 -14.81 -21.77 30.21
C ASP A 59 -16.11 -21.23 30.86
N ALA A 60 -16.40 -19.93 30.69
CA ALA A 60 -17.60 -19.30 31.22
C ALA A 60 -18.88 -19.56 30.41
N LEU A 61 -18.76 -20.26 29.26
CA LEU A 61 -19.90 -20.59 28.41
C LEU A 61 -20.69 -21.82 28.88
N LYS A 62 -20.19 -22.55 29.87
CA LYS A 62 -20.91 -23.68 30.45
C LYS A 62 -22.11 -23.18 31.24
N ARG A 63 -23.27 -23.65 30.87
CA ARG A 63 -24.55 -23.40 31.58
C ARG A 63 -24.85 -24.52 32.56
N ASP A 64 -25.21 -24.17 33.80
CA ASP A 64 -25.79 -25.13 34.73
C ASP A 64 -27.29 -25.34 34.48
N ILE A 65 -27.83 -26.44 34.97
CA ILE A 65 -29.25 -26.77 34.82
C ILE A 65 -30.08 -25.65 35.47
N ALA A 66 -31.05 -25.11 34.77
CA ALA A 66 -31.96 -24.04 35.17
C ALA A 66 -31.31 -22.64 35.36
N SER A 67 -30.06 -22.42 34.92
CA SER A 67 -29.45 -21.08 34.87
C SER A 67 -29.66 -20.36 33.55
N GLU A 68 -29.53 -19.05 33.47
CA GLU A 68 -29.56 -18.30 32.25
C GLU A 68 -28.26 -18.49 31.44
N TYR A 69 -28.34 -18.28 30.12
CA TYR A 69 -27.14 -18.24 29.27
C TYR A 69 -26.34 -16.98 29.50
N ALA A 70 -25.02 -17.09 29.47
CA ALA A 70 -24.14 -15.93 29.54
C ALA A 70 -24.40 -14.97 28.35
N ALA A 71 -24.69 -13.71 28.65
CA ALA A 71 -24.90 -12.69 27.64
C ALA A 71 -23.56 -12.11 27.22
N ILE A 72 -23.30 -12.08 25.91
CA ILE A 72 -22.11 -11.43 25.34
C ILE A 72 -22.58 -10.22 24.56
N SER A 73 -21.98 -9.06 24.84
CA SER A 73 -22.19 -7.83 24.08
C SER A 73 -20.95 -7.51 23.23
N ARG A 74 -21.15 -7.09 21.99
CA ARG A 74 -20.08 -6.58 21.13
C ARG A 74 -20.11 -5.06 21.16
N SER A 75 -18.96 -4.44 21.35
CA SER A 75 -18.81 -2.99 21.21
C SER A 75 -18.12 -2.66 19.87
N TYR A 76 -18.61 -1.62 19.23
CA TYR A 76 -18.01 -1.09 18.00
C TYR A 76 -17.60 0.36 18.22
N THR A 77 -16.43 0.72 17.73
CA THR A 77 -16.00 2.12 17.65
C THR A 77 -16.28 2.67 16.25
N SER A 78 -16.75 3.90 16.18
CA SER A 78 -16.93 4.58 14.92
C SER A 78 -15.67 5.37 14.55
N ALA A 79 -15.36 5.42 13.26
CA ALA A 79 -14.38 6.33 12.70
C ALA A 79 -14.97 7.03 11.48
N THR A 80 -14.49 8.23 11.21
CA THR A 80 -14.91 9.02 10.05
C THR A 80 -13.88 8.94 8.94
N TYR A 81 -14.34 9.02 7.69
CA TYR A 81 -13.47 9.21 6.54
C TYR A 81 -13.94 10.43 5.73
N THR A 82 -13.03 11.05 5.05
CA THR A 82 -13.31 12.10 4.05
C THR A 82 -12.32 11.91 2.92
N THR A 83 -12.84 11.66 1.72
CA THR A 83 -12.02 11.51 0.53
C THR A 83 -11.55 12.89 0.04
N GLN A 84 -10.33 12.93 -0.48
CA GLN A 84 -9.71 14.11 -1.05
C GLN A 84 -9.42 13.90 -2.52
N GLU A 85 -9.61 14.95 -3.30
CA GLU A 85 -9.29 14.93 -4.72
C GLU A 85 -7.80 15.22 -4.94
N TYR A 86 -7.17 14.37 -5.72
CA TYR A 86 -5.81 14.52 -6.20
C TYR A 86 -5.83 14.48 -7.71
N GLY A 87 -5.22 15.44 -8.35
CA GLY A 87 -5.22 15.50 -9.81
C GLY A 87 -3.97 16.19 -10.35
N LEU A 88 -3.65 15.85 -11.58
CA LEU A 88 -2.58 16.46 -12.35
C LEU A 88 -3.08 16.84 -13.73
N THR A 89 -2.57 17.92 -14.25
CA THR A 89 -2.97 18.49 -15.55
C THR A 89 -1.73 18.73 -16.41
N GLU A 90 -1.84 18.41 -17.69
CA GLU A 90 -0.83 18.71 -18.70
C GLU A 90 -1.46 19.49 -19.86
N TYR A 91 -0.78 20.52 -20.30
CA TYR A 91 -1.19 21.37 -21.43
C TYR A 91 -0.46 20.93 -22.69
N LEU A 92 -1.21 20.45 -23.67
CA LEU A 92 -0.70 20.02 -24.96
C LEU A 92 -0.93 21.13 -25.98
N ASP A 93 0.08 21.94 -26.23
CA ASP A 93 0.03 23.02 -27.22
C ASP A 93 -0.18 22.46 -28.63
N ASP A 94 -0.97 23.17 -29.46
CA ASP A 94 -1.32 22.72 -30.80
C ASP A 94 -0.12 22.58 -31.71
N SER A 95 0.88 23.47 -31.60
CA SER A 95 2.10 23.40 -32.42
C SER A 95 2.95 22.19 -32.05
N PHE A 96 3.08 21.89 -30.75
CA PHE A 96 3.81 20.75 -30.25
C PHE A 96 3.14 19.41 -30.58
N LYS A 97 1.80 19.41 -30.54
CA LYS A 97 0.99 18.23 -30.86
C LYS A 97 1.19 17.79 -32.30
N ALA A 98 1.23 18.75 -33.25
CA ALA A 98 1.41 18.47 -34.66
C ALA A 98 2.76 17.79 -34.95
N ASP A 99 3.83 18.20 -34.29
CA ASP A 99 5.17 17.67 -34.53
C ASP A 99 5.36 16.30 -33.84
N LEU A 100 4.92 16.15 -32.60
CA LEU A 100 5.13 14.93 -31.82
C LEU A 100 4.23 13.78 -32.25
N ASN A 101 3.00 14.04 -32.73
CA ASN A 101 2.09 13.00 -33.24
C ASN A 101 2.64 12.25 -34.47
N ARG A 102 3.69 12.77 -35.12
CA ARG A 102 4.41 12.04 -36.16
C ARG A 102 5.19 10.84 -35.63
N PHE A 103 5.55 10.86 -34.36
CA PHE A 103 6.39 9.84 -33.74
C PHE A 103 5.61 8.90 -32.82
N PHE A 104 4.67 9.43 -32.04
CA PHE A 104 3.84 8.66 -31.11
C PHE A 104 2.58 9.45 -30.70
N SER A 105 1.59 8.74 -30.14
CA SER A 105 0.41 9.41 -29.58
C SER A 105 0.78 10.16 -28.31
N ILE A 106 0.93 11.48 -28.41
CA ILE A 106 1.31 12.33 -27.28
C ILE A 106 0.26 12.27 -26.16
N GLU A 107 -1.04 12.25 -26.50
CA GLU A 107 -2.13 12.20 -25.52
C GLU A 107 -2.05 10.94 -24.65
N ALA A 108 -1.84 9.77 -25.27
CA ALA A 108 -1.70 8.51 -24.54
C ALA A 108 -0.44 8.48 -23.68
N SER A 109 0.68 9.03 -24.19
CA SER A 109 1.93 9.11 -23.43
C SER A 109 1.80 10.02 -22.22
N SER A 110 1.19 11.19 -22.38
CA SER A 110 0.90 12.15 -21.31
C SER A 110 -0.03 11.56 -20.25
N ALA A 111 -1.09 10.87 -20.70
CA ALA A 111 -2.02 10.20 -19.78
C ALA A 111 -1.29 9.16 -18.89
N LYS A 112 -0.44 8.33 -19.49
CA LYS A 112 0.37 7.34 -18.76
C LYS A 112 1.34 8.00 -17.78
N PHE A 113 1.96 9.09 -18.18
CA PHE A 113 2.86 9.86 -17.31
C PHE A 113 2.12 10.44 -16.10
N LEU A 114 0.98 11.12 -16.32
CA LEU A 114 0.16 11.70 -15.25
C LEU A 114 -0.37 10.62 -14.29
N LEU A 115 -0.83 9.49 -14.83
CA LEU A 115 -1.28 8.36 -14.03
C LEU A 115 -0.17 7.83 -13.13
N ARG A 116 1.04 7.64 -13.68
CA ARG A 116 2.19 7.19 -12.90
C ARG A 116 2.52 8.14 -11.75
N GLN A 117 2.45 9.45 -11.99
CA GLN A 117 2.69 10.45 -10.93
C GLN A 117 1.62 10.36 -9.82
N LEU A 118 0.34 10.15 -10.18
CA LEU A 118 -0.73 9.97 -9.20
C LEU A 118 -0.57 8.66 -8.40
N LYS A 119 -0.18 7.57 -9.05
CA LYS A 119 0.12 6.31 -8.37
C LYS A 119 1.30 6.45 -7.39
N LEU A 120 2.36 7.16 -7.77
CA LEU A 120 3.47 7.48 -6.87
C LEU A 120 3.01 8.35 -5.68
N SER A 121 2.12 9.29 -5.92
CA SER A 121 1.50 10.09 -4.85
C SER A 121 0.67 9.23 -3.89
N HIS A 122 -0.12 8.29 -4.43
CA HIS A 122 -0.86 7.31 -3.62
C HIS A 122 0.09 6.43 -2.79
N GLU A 123 1.13 5.87 -3.41
CA GLU A 123 2.17 5.08 -2.72
C GLU A 123 2.79 5.86 -1.55
N LYS A 124 3.06 7.15 -1.75
CA LYS A 124 3.60 8.00 -0.70
C LYS A 124 2.63 8.18 0.47
N ARG A 125 1.33 8.39 0.21
CA ARG A 125 0.31 8.50 1.25
C ARG A 125 0.14 7.21 2.04
N VAL A 126 0.13 6.06 1.35
CA VAL A 126 0.12 4.74 1.98
C VAL A 126 1.36 4.55 2.86
N SER A 127 2.54 4.91 2.33
CA SER A 127 3.79 4.86 3.09
C SER A 127 3.73 5.75 4.33
N ASP A 128 3.24 6.98 4.19
CA ASP A 128 3.11 7.92 5.32
C ASP A 128 2.13 7.41 6.39
N LEU A 129 1.10 6.66 6.00
CA LEU A 129 0.14 6.08 6.91
C LEU A 129 0.71 4.85 7.64
N LEU A 130 1.31 3.91 6.91
CA LEU A 130 1.73 2.62 7.47
C LEU A 130 3.10 2.66 8.14
N TRP A 131 4.05 3.47 7.62
CA TRP A 131 5.41 3.61 8.16
C TRP A 131 5.62 4.86 9.01
N ALA A 132 4.55 5.55 9.40
CA ALA A 132 4.63 6.72 10.29
C ALA A 132 5.44 6.42 11.58
N SER A 133 6.02 7.46 12.18
CA SER A 133 6.69 7.35 13.48
C SER A 133 5.69 7.06 14.59
N THR A 134 4.55 7.76 14.56
CA THR A 134 3.37 7.45 15.38
C THR A 134 2.60 6.34 14.70
N THR A 135 2.77 5.14 15.18
CA THR A 135 2.17 3.96 14.56
C THR A 135 0.65 3.99 14.64
N PRO A 136 -0.07 3.65 13.54
CA PRO A 136 -1.49 3.35 13.62
C PRO A 136 -1.76 2.01 14.32
N PHE A 137 -0.73 1.18 14.51
CA PHE A 137 -0.85 -0.16 15.07
C PHE A 137 -0.78 -0.13 16.60
N THR A 138 -1.68 -0.85 17.24
CA THR A 138 -1.75 -0.95 18.73
C THR A 138 -0.73 -1.91 19.29
N THR A 139 -0.25 -2.86 18.49
CA THR A 139 0.77 -3.82 18.89
C THR A 139 2.13 -3.15 18.88
N ALA A 140 2.84 -3.22 19.99
CA ALA A 140 4.21 -2.75 20.07
C ALA A 140 5.10 -3.49 19.05
N ASP A 141 6.24 -2.89 18.73
CA ASP A 141 7.25 -3.53 17.89
C ASP A 141 7.55 -4.94 18.42
N ALA A 142 7.47 -5.93 17.55
CA ALA A 142 7.58 -7.33 17.92
C ALA A 142 8.97 -7.73 18.41
N SER A 143 9.98 -6.95 18.09
CA SER A 143 11.38 -7.22 18.41
C SER A 143 12.10 -5.92 18.77
N PRO A 144 13.09 -5.95 19.65
CA PRO A 144 14.05 -4.87 19.76
C PRO A 144 14.72 -4.64 18.39
N LEU A 145 15.30 -3.46 18.20
CA LEU A 145 16.00 -3.03 16.99
C LEU A 145 16.82 -4.18 16.38
N VAL A 146 16.39 -4.67 15.23
CA VAL A 146 17.09 -5.74 14.52
C VAL A 146 18.10 -5.11 13.56
N ASN A 147 19.32 -5.54 13.64
CA ASN A 147 20.40 -5.03 12.81
C ASN A 147 20.42 -5.71 11.45
N TYR A 148 19.83 -5.04 10.45
CA TYR A 148 19.87 -5.45 9.05
C TYR A 148 20.98 -4.70 8.31
N THR A 149 22.23 -4.81 8.78
CA THR A 149 23.37 -4.13 8.18
C THR A 149 24.13 -5.06 7.23
N GLU A 150 24.85 -4.50 6.26
CA GLU A 150 25.67 -5.28 5.32
C GLU A 150 26.74 -6.10 6.04
N ALA A 151 27.33 -5.56 7.11
CA ALA A 151 28.35 -6.24 7.89
C ALA A 151 27.82 -7.46 8.67
N LEU A 152 26.51 -7.58 8.86
CA LEU A 152 25.88 -8.58 9.71
C LEU A 152 25.02 -9.60 8.95
N LEU A 153 25.28 -9.81 7.66
CA LEU A 153 24.51 -10.75 6.83
C LEU A 153 24.49 -12.19 7.40
N THR A 154 25.50 -12.58 8.15
CA THR A 154 25.58 -13.89 8.81
C THR A 154 24.70 -14.01 10.04
N THR A 155 24.31 -12.88 10.67
CA THR A 155 23.52 -12.84 11.90
C THR A 155 22.07 -12.42 11.68
N ILE A 156 21.73 -11.93 10.49
CA ILE A 156 20.34 -11.58 10.14
C ILE A 156 19.46 -12.84 10.22
N ASN A 157 18.51 -12.84 11.14
CA ASN A 157 17.56 -13.92 11.34
C ASN A 157 16.11 -13.46 11.06
N ALA A 158 15.88 -13.01 9.84
CA ALA A 158 14.55 -12.55 9.42
C ALA A 158 13.44 -13.59 9.63
N PRO A 159 13.65 -14.91 9.43
CA PRO A 159 12.62 -15.89 9.76
C PRO A 159 12.17 -15.88 11.22
N ALA A 160 13.10 -15.76 12.18
CA ALA A 160 12.77 -15.71 13.60
C ALA A 160 12.03 -14.40 13.96
N ASP A 161 12.47 -13.27 13.42
CA ASP A 161 11.83 -11.97 13.66
C ASP A 161 10.40 -11.95 13.13
N VAL A 162 10.19 -12.44 11.91
CA VAL A 162 8.85 -12.54 11.32
C VAL A 162 8.00 -13.57 12.07
N ALA A 163 8.57 -14.69 12.52
CA ALA A 163 7.84 -15.67 13.33
C ALA A 163 7.37 -15.07 14.65
N ALA A 164 8.19 -14.26 15.34
CA ALA A 164 7.79 -13.56 16.54
C ALA A 164 6.65 -12.58 16.31
N ALA A 165 6.70 -11.83 15.19
CA ALA A 165 5.63 -10.94 14.79
C ALA A 165 4.33 -11.70 14.47
N LYS A 166 4.41 -12.83 13.76
CA LYS A 166 3.26 -13.71 13.49
C LYS A 166 2.63 -14.24 14.76
N LEU A 167 3.44 -14.70 15.72
CA LEU A 167 2.91 -15.16 17.01
C LEU A 167 2.19 -14.05 17.78
N SER A 168 2.66 -12.81 17.66
CA SER A 168 1.97 -11.65 18.24
C SER A 168 0.62 -11.41 17.58
N LEU A 169 0.52 -11.52 16.25
CA LEU A 169 -0.75 -11.44 15.52
C LEU A 169 -1.70 -12.59 15.86
N ASN A 170 -1.18 -13.82 15.95
CA ASN A 170 -1.99 -14.99 16.28
C ASN A 170 -2.64 -14.86 17.67
N LYS A 171 -1.94 -14.27 18.65
CA LYS A 171 -2.53 -13.96 19.99
C LYS A 171 -3.71 -12.98 19.90
N LEU A 172 -3.77 -12.17 18.84
CA LEU A 172 -4.86 -11.24 18.56
C LEU A 172 -5.95 -11.83 17.65
N GLY A 173 -5.80 -13.09 17.24
CA GLY A 173 -6.75 -13.79 16.39
C GLY A 173 -6.55 -13.51 14.89
N TYR A 174 -5.43 -12.92 14.48
CA TYR A 174 -5.09 -12.66 13.09
C TYR A 174 -3.98 -13.57 12.60
N GLU A 175 -4.10 -14.06 11.37
CA GLU A 175 -3.04 -14.77 10.68
C GLU A 175 -2.37 -13.84 9.66
N ALA A 176 -1.04 -13.70 9.73
CA ALA A 176 -0.30 -12.89 8.78
C ALA A 176 -0.17 -13.62 7.43
N ASN A 177 -0.57 -12.98 6.37
CA ASN A 177 -0.43 -13.48 5.00
C ASN A 177 0.61 -12.74 4.18
N ALA A 178 1.03 -11.54 4.62
CA ALA A 178 1.97 -10.72 3.88
C ALA A 178 3.02 -10.06 4.77
N VAL A 179 4.20 -9.83 4.18
CA VAL A 179 5.26 -9.00 4.75
C VAL A 179 5.57 -7.86 3.78
N LEU A 180 5.55 -6.63 4.28
CA LEU A 180 5.83 -5.43 3.51
C LEU A 180 7.18 -4.87 3.93
N MET A 181 8.05 -4.58 2.97
CA MET A 181 9.38 -4.05 3.23
C MET A 181 9.91 -3.20 2.08
N SER A 182 10.96 -2.43 2.33
CA SER A 182 11.66 -1.70 1.29
C SER A 182 12.54 -2.63 0.44
N ALA A 183 12.92 -2.16 -0.75
CA ALA A 183 13.81 -2.89 -1.64
C ALA A 183 15.19 -3.15 -0.99
N ASN A 184 15.72 -2.20 -0.24
CA ASN A 184 17.01 -2.32 0.41
C ASN A 184 17.02 -3.41 1.49
N VAL A 185 15.98 -3.44 2.34
CA VAL A 185 15.83 -4.46 3.37
C VAL A 185 15.65 -5.84 2.75
N PHE A 186 14.86 -5.94 1.68
CA PHE A 186 14.68 -7.19 0.94
C PHE A 186 16.01 -7.73 0.39
N GLU A 187 16.84 -6.87 -0.23
CA GLU A 187 18.15 -7.26 -0.77
C GLU A 187 19.07 -7.82 0.31
N ARG A 188 18.98 -7.34 1.54
CA ARG A 188 19.77 -7.89 2.66
C ARG A 188 19.20 -9.20 3.17
N ILE A 189 17.90 -9.31 3.29
CA ILE A 189 17.24 -10.57 3.73
C ILE A 189 17.56 -11.69 2.75
N ARG A 190 17.43 -11.48 1.44
CA ARG A 190 17.70 -12.52 0.45
C ARG A 190 19.16 -12.95 0.35
N ARG A 191 20.09 -12.11 0.84
CA ARG A 191 21.53 -12.43 0.94
C ARG A 191 21.94 -12.95 2.31
N SER A 192 21.02 -12.99 3.26
CA SER A 192 21.26 -13.52 4.60
C SER A 192 21.70 -14.98 4.54
N THR A 193 22.82 -15.30 5.19
CA THR A 193 23.39 -16.65 5.21
C THR A 193 22.42 -17.67 5.80
N LEU A 194 21.67 -17.29 6.85
CA LEU A 194 20.71 -18.19 7.48
C LEU A 194 19.60 -18.60 6.52
N LEU A 195 19.04 -17.64 5.79
CA LEU A 195 17.96 -17.91 4.84
C LEU A 195 18.47 -18.71 3.63
N GLN A 196 19.67 -18.40 3.13
CA GLN A 196 20.29 -19.17 2.05
C GLN A 196 20.54 -20.62 2.47
N ASN A 197 21.02 -20.86 3.68
CA ASN A 197 21.27 -22.20 4.21
C ASN A 197 20.00 -23.03 4.36
N MET A 198 18.85 -22.41 4.61
CA MET A 198 17.56 -23.11 4.66
C MET A 198 17.18 -23.74 3.31
N PHE A 199 17.54 -23.11 2.20
CA PHE A 199 17.17 -23.58 0.86
C PHE A 199 18.26 -24.41 0.17
N PHE A 200 19.51 -24.07 0.40
CA PHE A 200 20.64 -24.66 -0.34
C PHE A 200 21.52 -25.56 0.51
N GLY A 201 21.25 -25.62 1.82
CA GLY A 201 22.15 -26.32 2.76
C GLY A 201 23.47 -25.56 2.99
N VAL A 202 24.26 -26.05 3.93
CA VAL A 202 25.58 -25.50 4.23
C VAL A 202 26.58 -26.06 3.20
N ILE A 203 26.66 -25.41 2.03
CA ILE A 203 27.61 -25.80 0.98
C ILE A 203 28.71 -24.75 0.98
N SER A 204 29.89 -25.16 1.46
CA SER A 204 31.06 -24.27 1.59
C SER A 204 31.72 -23.87 0.26
N ASP A 205 31.33 -24.47 -0.85
CA ASP A 205 32.09 -24.38 -2.13
C ASP A 205 31.31 -23.73 -3.28
N VAL A 206 30.12 -23.23 -3.05
CA VAL A 206 29.32 -22.56 -4.09
C VAL A 206 29.10 -21.10 -3.67
N GLY A 207 29.50 -20.18 -4.55
CA GLY A 207 29.31 -18.74 -4.31
C GLY A 207 27.87 -18.32 -3.97
N PRO A 208 27.65 -17.10 -3.47
CA PRO A 208 26.39 -16.66 -2.95
C PRO A 208 25.28 -16.79 -4.00
N ARG A 209 24.24 -17.56 -3.69
CA ARG A 209 23.06 -17.74 -4.51
C ARG A 209 21.98 -16.74 -4.04
N LEU A 210 21.42 -16.01 -4.98
CA LEU A 210 20.33 -15.09 -4.67
C LEU A 210 19.00 -15.84 -4.63
N LEU A 211 18.25 -15.67 -3.54
CA LEU A 211 16.92 -16.22 -3.38
C LEU A 211 15.90 -15.42 -4.21
N SER A 212 14.94 -16.10 -4.81
CA SER A 212 13.79 -15.46 -5.46
C SER A 212 12.81 -14.89 -4.43
N GLU A 213 11.91 -14.00 -4.86
CA GLU A 213 10.86 -13.43 -3.98
C GLU A 213 9.99 -14.53 -3.36
N GLN A 214 9.63 -15.55 -4.14
CA GLN A 214 8.83 -16.69 -3.68
C GLN A 214 9.58 -17.54 -2.64
N GLN A 215 10.88 -17.76 -2.82
CA GLN A 215 11.70 -18.46 -1.84
C GLN A 215 11.82 -17.68 -0.54
N VAL A 216 11.98 -16.35 -0.62
CA VAL A 216 11.99 -15.50 0.58
C VAL A 216 10.64 -15.56 1.29
N ALA A 217 9.52 -15.48 0.58
CA ALA A 217 8.18 -15.61 1.16
C ALA A 217 7.99 -16.96 1.87
N ALA A 218 8.41 -18.06 1.22
CA ALA A 218 8.37 -19.40 1.80
C ALA A 218 9.28 -19.52 3.05
N GLY A 219 10.47 -18.94 3.02
CA GLY A 219 11.40 -18.95 4.16
C GLY A 219 10.93 -18.11 5.34
N LEU A 220 10.15 -17.06 5.09
CA LEU A 220 9.49 -16.24 6.12
C LEU A 220 8.13 -16.86 6.57
N GLY A 221 7.67 -17.92 5.89
CA GLY A 221 6.43 -18.59 6.19
C GLY A 221 5.19 -17.70 5.97
N VAL A 222 5.18 -16.87 4.92
CA VAL A 222 4.09 -16.01 4.51
C VAL A 222 3.69 -16.31 3.07
N GLU A 223 2.45 -15.94 2.72
CA GLU A 223 1.94 -16.15 1.37
C GLU A 223 2.65 -15.27 0.35
N LYS A 224 2.89 -14.01 0.70
CA LYS A 224 3.53 -13.04 -0.19
C LYS A 224 4.43 -12.04 0.54
N VAL A 225 5.43 -11.55 -0.20
CA VAL A 225 6.29 -10.43 0.23
C VAL A 225 6.06 -9.27 -0.72
N LEU A 226 5.67 -8.13 -0.18
CA LEU A 226 5.46 -6.89 -0.93
C LEU A 226 6.71 -6.01 -0.80
N ILE A 227 7.36 -5.75 -1.93
CA ILE A 227 8.64 -5.04 -1.96
C ILE A 227 8.45 -3.68 -2.60
N GLY A 228 8.56 -2.62 -1.80
CA GLY A 228 8.49 -1.26 -2.28
C GLY A 228 9.76 -0.84 -3.02
N ARG A 229 9.68 -0.82 -4.35
CA ARG A 229 10.77 -0.38 -5.24
C ARG A 229 10.53 1.01 -5.82
N ALA A 230 9.38 1.61 -5.51
CA ALA A 230 9.03 2.93 -6.00
C ALA A 230 9.98 3.99 -5.42
N ALA A 231 10.57 4.79 -6.31
CA ALA A 231 11.46 5.88 -5.94
C ALA A 231 10.85 7.24 -6.32
N ARG A 232 11.20 8.25 -5.55
CA ARG A 232 10.83 9.64 -5.81
C ARG A 232 12.06 10.54 -5.87
N ASN A 233 11.94 11.64 -6.58
CA ASN A 233 12.92 12.70 -6.53
C ASN A 233 12.69 13.56 -5.27
N THR A 234 13.70 13.69 -4.42
CA THR A 234 13.67 14.52 -3.22
C THR A 234 14.37 15.87 -3.42
N ALA A 235 14.98 16.08 -4.59
CA ALA A 235 15.62 17.37 -4.89
C ALA A 235 14.58 18.47 -5.10
N ASN A 236 14.91 19.68 -4.68
CA ASN A 236 14.12 20.87 -4.99
C ASN A 236 14.14 21.14 -6.51
N LYS A 237 13.11 21.88 -6.96
CA LYS A 237 13.01 22.29 -8.36
C LYS A 237 14.32 22.94 -8.83
N ASN A 238 14.80 22.54 -10.00
CA ASN A 238 16.03 23.00 -10.65
C ASN A 238 17.36 22.51 -10.03
N LEU A 239 17.33 21.58 -9.08
CA LEU A 239 18.53 20.90 -8.60
C LEU A 239 18.70 19.53 -9.30
N ALA A 240 19.90 18.97 -9.19
CA ALA A 240 20.19 17.63 -9.69
C ALA A 240 19.26 16.59 -9.07
N TYR A 241 18.90 15.55 -9.83
CA TYR A 241 18.04 14.48 -9.35
C TYR A 241 18.63 13.80 -8.11
N SER A 242 17.82 13.71 -7.06
CA SER A 242 18.14 12.97 -5.84
C SER A 242 17.05 11.92 -5.60
N GLY A 243 17.33 10.67 -6.00
CA GLY A 243 16.40 9.57 -5.85
C GLY A 243 16.41 8.97 -4.45
N SER A 244 15.24 8.78 -3.85
CA SER A 244 15.07 7.97 -2.65
C SER A 244 13.87 7.04 -2.79
N PHE A 245 13.91 5.86 -2.16
CA PHE A 245 12.74 5.00 -2.10
C PHE A 245 11.62 5.68 -1.30
N ILE A 246 10.38 5.42 -1.70
CA ILE A 246 9.19 5.95 -1.00
C ILE A 246 9.02 5.23 0.33
N ILE A 247 9.24 3.91 0.34
CA ILE A 247 9.12 3.09 1.54
C ILE A 247 10.44 3.14 2.31
N PRO A 248 10.41 3.56 3.59
CA PRO A 248 11.60 3.69 4.40
C PRO A 248 12.19 2.32 4.80
N ASP A 249 13.51 2.28 4.95
CA ASP A 249 14.26 1.07 5.31
C ASP A 249 14.20 0.71 6.80
N THR A 250 13.58 1.58 7.61
CA THR A 250 13.62 1.49 9.07
C THR A 250 12.61 0.50 9.67
N LYS A 251 11.70 -0.03 8.86
CA LYS A 251 10.61 -0.87 9.37
C LYS A 251 10.18 -1.91 8.35
N ILE A 252 9.88 -3.11 8.88
CA ILE A 252 9.16 -4.18 8.18
C ILE A 252 7.78 -4.27 8.80
N ILE A 253 6.74 -4.48 7.99
CA ILE A 253 5.38 -4.66 8.45
C ILE A 253 4.95 -6.09 8.13
N VAL A 254 4.57 -6.84 9.17
CA VAL A 254 3.96 -8.17 9.05
C VAL A 254 2.47 -7.99 9.25
N ALA A 255 1.67 -8.37 8.27
CA ALA A 255 0.28 -7.97 8.22
C ALA A 255 -0.66 -9.06 7.69
N ASN A 256 -1.93 -8.93 8.09
CA ASN A 256 -3.05 -9.60 7.47
C ASN A 256 -3.67 -8.64 6.45
N LEU A 257 -3.39 -8.85 5.17
CA LEU A 257 -3.93 -8.07 4.08
C LEU A 257 -5.14 -8.78 3.50
N GLN A 258 -6.31 -8.17 3.65
CA GLN A 258 -7.54 -8.66 3.06
C GLN A 258 -8.18 -7.57 2.22
N GLY A 259 -8.81 -7.95 1.10
CA GLY A 259 -9.64 -7.09 0.28
C GLY A 259 -11.12 -7.21 0.65
N GLY A 260 -11.97 -6.42 0.00
CA GLY A 260 -13.42 -6.45 0.18
C GLY A 260 -13.95 -5.36 1.11
N GLU A 261 -15.14 -5.58 1.64
CA GLU A 261 -15.87 -4.61 2.47
C GLU A 261 -15.18 -4.32 3.80
N PHE A 262 -15.67 -3.32 4.54
CA PHE A 262 -15.16 -2.95 5.86
C PHE A 262 -15.23 -4.12 6.87
N THR A 263 -16.21 -5.00 6.70
CA THR A 263 -16.44 -6.16 7.59
C THR A 263 -15.49 -7.33 7.34
N ALA A 264 -14.78 -7.33 6.21
CA ALA A 264 -13.86 -8.42 5.86
C ALA A 264 -12.57 -8.45 6.71
N GLY A 265 -12.33 -7.42 7.52
CA GLY A 265 -11.12 -7.32 8.34
C GLY A 265 -9.90 -6.84 7.54
N GLY A 266 -8.69 -7.13 8.06
CA GLY A 266 -7.42 -6.69 7.50
C GLY A 266 -6.99 -5.31 7.96
N VAL A 267 -5.77 -4.91 7.60
CA VAL A 267 -5.13 -3.68 8.08
C VAL A 267 -5.90 -2.41 7.72
N GLY A 268 -6.29 -2.29 6.46
CA GLY A 268 -6.94 -1.05 5.98
C GLY A 268 -7.39 -1.11 4.53
N ARG A 269 -7.90 0.02 4.05
CA ARG A 269 -8.43 0.19 2.69
C ARG A 269 -8.09 1.57 2.16
N THR A 270 -8.00 1.66 0.85
CA THR A 270 -8.07 2.92 0.12
C THR A 270 -9.51 3.13 -0.33
N LEU A 271 -10.19 4.06 0.31
CA LEU A 271 -11.57 4.40 -0.01
C LEU A 271 -11.60 5.28 -1.26
N VAL A 272 -12.43 4.92 -2.23
CA VAL A 272 -12.60 5.64 -3.49
C VAL A 272 -14.04 6.11 -3.56
N TRP A 273 -14.26 7.43 -3.79
CA TRP A 273 -15.60 7.93 -3.99
C TRP A 273 -16.11 7.54 -5.38
N ALA A 274 -17.08 6.61 -5.40
CA ALA A 274 -17.52 5.95 -6.62
C ALA A 274 -18.24 6.88 -7.61
N ASP A 275 -19.00 7.88 -7.11
CA ASP A 275 -19.74 8.80 -7.96
C ASP A 275 -18.83 9.77 -8.74
N ASP A 276 -17.64 10.03 -8.21
CA ASP A 276 -16.67 10.93 -8.84
C ASP A 276 -15.65 10.18 -9.72
N ALA A 277 -15.10 9.07 -9.24
CA ALA A 277 -14.06 8.31 -9.93
C ALA A 277 -14.25 6.80 -9.78
N PRO A 278 -15.25 6.19 -10.42
CA PRO A 278 -15.45 4.76 -10.36
C PRO A 278 -14.23 4.02 -10.94
N GLY A 279 -13.61 3.17 -10.13
CA GLY A 279 -12.38 2.46 -10.50
C GLY A 279 -11.08 3.17 -10.12
N GLY A 280 -11.15 4.28 -9.39
CA GLY A 280 -10.01 4.94 -8.75
C GLY A 280 -9.41 6.10 -9.54
N PHE A 281 -9.38 6.06 -10.87
CA PHE A 281 -8.80 7.11 -11.71
C PHE A 281 -9.76 7.50 -12.83
N ILE A 282 -9.77 8.80 -13.14
CA ILE A 282 -10.53 9.35 -14.27
C ILE A 282 -9.62 10.25 -15.09
N SER A 283 -9.71 10.14 -16.41
CA SER A 283 -9.07 11.06 -17.35
C SER A 283 -10.12 11.93 -18.02
N GLU A 284 -9.84 13.21 -18.12
CA GLU A 284 -10.69 14.20 -18.73
C GLU A 284 -9.88 15.07 -19.68
N THR A 285 -10.50 15.47 -20.77
CA THR A 285 -9.90 16.42 -21.70
C THR A 285 -10.83 17.58 -21.95
N TYR A 286 -10.26 18.78 -22.03
CA TYR A 286 -11.00 19.99 -22.42
C TYR A 286 -10.07 20.93 -23.21
N ARG A 287 -10.68 21.85 -23.93
CA ARG A 287 -9.95 22.84 -24.70
C ARG A 287 -9.75 24.12 -23.88
N ASP A 288 -8.52 24.61 -23.87
CA ASP A 288 -8.19 25.95 -23.36
C ASP A 288 -7.79 26.84 -24.54
N ASP A 289 -8.74 27.65 -25.00
CA ASP A 289 -8.53 28.51 -26.17
C ASP A 289 -7.59 29.68 -25.85
N ALA A 290 -7.53 30.13 -24.60
CA ALA A 290 -6.63 31.19 -24.18
C ALA A 290 -5.17 30.78 -24.32
N ARG A 291 -4.86 29.49 -24.13
CA ARG A 291 -3.53 28.91 -24.24
C ARG A 291 -3.30 28.15 -25.54
N ARG A 292 -4.29 28.10 -26.43
CA ARG A 292 -4.24 27.29 -27.67
C ARG A 292 -3.80 25.85 -27.43
N SER A 293 -4.29 25.25 -26.36
CA SER A 293 -3.87 23.93 -25.92
C SER A 293 -5.06 23.01 -25.61
N ASN A 294 -4.89 21.73 -25.86
CA ASN A 294 -5.72 20.70 -25.30
C ASN A 294 -5.18 20.36 -23.90
N VAL A 295 -6.07 20.39 -22.92
CA VAL A 295 -5.72 20.11 -21.54
C VAL A 295 -6.13 18.68 -21.21
N LEU A 296 -5.16 17.88 -20.82
CA LEU A 296 -5.38 16.54 -20.30
C LEU A 296 -5.27 16.58 -18.78
N ARG A 297 -6.30 16.10 -18.10
CA ARG A 297 -6.34 15.99 -16.64
C ARG A 297 -6.58 14.55 -16.22
N VAL A 298 -5.79 14.06 -15.28
CA VAL A 298 -6.04 12.77 -14.61
C VAL A 298 -6.22 13.07 -13.13
N ARG A 299 -7.29 12.51 -12.53
CA ARG A 299 -7.62 12.73 -11.13
C ARG A 299 -8.09 11.45 -10.45
N MET A 300 -8.01 11.45 -9.13
CA MET A 300 -8.51 10.42 -8.24
C MET A 300 -9.10 11.08 -6.98
N ASN A 301 -10.09 10.45 -6.36
CA ASN A 301 -10.69 10.96 -5.13
C ASN A 301 -10.67 9.85 -4.08
N THR A 302 -9.68 9.91 -3.18
CA THR A 302 -9.37 8.79 -2.27
C THR A 302 -9.14 9.25 -0.83
N ALA A 303 -9.32 8.28 0.08
CA ALA A 303 -8.87 8.39 1.47
C ALA A 303 -8.26 7.06 1.91
N GLU A 304 -7.04 7.09 2.38
CA GLU A 304 -6.35 5.93 2.94
C GLU A 304 -6.71 5.80 4.43
N VAL A 305 -7.28 4.66 4.82
CA VAL A 305 -7.75 4.43 6.20
C VAL A 305 -7.23 3.10 6.76
N VAL A 306 -6.86 3.11 8.03
CA VAL A 306 -6.60 1.89 8.79
C VAL A 306 -7.91 1.46 9.44
N ILE A 307 -8.35 0.23 9.13
CA ILE A 307 -9.57 -0.36 9.69
C ILE A 307 -9.28 -1.00 11.02
N ASP A 308 -8.28 -1.88 11.06
CA ASP A 308 -7.87 -2.53 12.29
C ASP A 308 -6.35 -2.46 12.50
N ALA A 309 -5.98 -1.74 13.53
CA ALA A 309 -4.58 -1.58 13.91
C ALA A 309 -3.94 -2.87 14.47
N ASN A 310 -4.75 -3.83 14.90
CA ASN A 310 -4.28 -5.11 15.44
C ASN A 310 -3.97 -6.14 14.33
N ALA A 311 -4.38 -5.86 13.10
CA ALA A 311 -4.15 -6.74 11.95
C ALA A 311 -2.72 -6.62 11.37
N ALA A 312 -1.86 -5.81 11.96
CA ALA A 312 -0.46 -5.69 11.58
C ALA A 312 0.46 -5.49 12.78
N VAL A 313 1.68 -6.01 12.64
CA VAL A 313 2.78 -5.81 13.59
C VAL A 313 3.97 -5.23 12.87
N ARG A 314 4.61 -4.27 13.49
CA ARG A 314 5.77 -3.59 12.97
C ARG A 314 7.05 -4.10 13.61
N ILE A 315 8.04 -4.45 12.80
CA ILE A 315 9.41 -4.75 13.23
C ILE A 315 10.27 -3.54 12.89
N THR A 316 10.89 -2.94 13.89
CA THR A 316 11.81 -1.82 13.67
C THR A 316 13.19 -2.38 13.30
N THR A 317 13.75 -1.90 12.21
CA THR A 317 15.05 -2.32 11.70
C THR A 317 16.05 -1.19 11.85
N ASN A 318 17.27 -1.51 12.22
CA ASN A 318 18.41 -0.60 12.13
C ASN A 318 19.13 -0.88 10.81
N TYR A 319 18.77 -0.12 9.77
CA TYR A 319 19.39 -0.20 8.47
C TYR A 319 20.48 0.89 8.36
N SER A 320 21.72 0.49 8.26
CA SER A 320 22.88 1.37 8.07
C SER A 320 23.78 0.87 6.94
#